data_774a5522790069ba9c50d32dce3f888e
#
_entry.id   774a5522790069ba9c50d32dce3f888e
#
_cell.length_a   1.000
_cell.length_b   1.000
_cell.length_c   1.000
_cell.angle_alpha   90.00
_cell.angle_beta   90.00
_cell.angle_gamma   90.00
#
_symmetry.space_group_name_H-M   'P 1'
#
loop_
_entity.id
_entity.type
_entity.pdbx_description
1 polymer ?
#
loop_
_entity_poly.entity_id
_entity_poly.type
_entity_poly.pdbx_seq_one_letter_code
_entity_poly.pdbx_strand_id
1 'polypeptide(L)'
;MNKRPILVSIEGNIGAGKSTVLEHLEKHMASSQKSKVLFLKEPLDIWEQFHDENGHTILEKFYKNQKRYAFTFQVMAYITRLSLLKNAIRENPNVEIIIIERSLCADKNIFMNMLHHDGIVESMEFSIYNKWYSEFIQDYRVDAVIYMDSDPETCANRINKRNRTGEGGIPIEYLKKCKDYHTKWLIENRCTDVQNVSEYVSMHTIEHENYKYPVLRIDSNTDTEYGGPDSVGQQWLEAIVAFIKERELVVFSEAYAF
;
A
#
# COMPACT_ATOMS: atom_id res chain seq x y z
N MET A 1 -13.84 -25.40 -2.72
CA MET A 1 -12.59 -24.63 -2.56
C MET A 1 -12.95 -23.36 -1.80
N ASN A 2 -12.27 -23.04 -0.69
CA ASN A 2 -12.51 -21.76 -0.04
C ASN A 2 -12.03 -20.66 -0.99
N LYS A 3 -12.93 -19.73 -1.31
CA LYS A 3 -12.61 -18.55 -2.13
C LYS A 3 -11.61 -17.69 -1.35
N ARG A 4 -10.52 -17.24 -1.99
CA ARG A 4 -9.60 -16.29 -1.34
C ARG A 4 -10.35 -14.96 -1.06
N PRO A 5 -10.02 -14.26 0.01
CA PRO A 5 -10.59 -12.94 0.27
C PRO A 5 -10.21 -11.93 -0.83
N ILE A 6 -11.05 -10.91 -1.02
CA ILE A 6 -10.74 -9.76 -1.85
C ILE A 6 -9.65 -8.95 -1.15
N LEU A 7 -8.54 -8.69 -1.83
CA LEU A 7 -7.42 -7.93 -1.29
C LEU A 7 -7.43 -6.50 -1.86
N VAL A 8 -7.69 -5.53 -1.00
CA VAL A 8 -7.65 -4.10 -1.30
C VAL A 8 -6.41 -3.49 -0.65
N SER A 9 -5.55 -2.84 -1.42
CA SER A 9 -4.38 -2.17 -0.85
C SER A 9 -4.55 -0.66 -0.81
N ILE A 10 -4.04 -0.04 0.27
CA ILE A 10 -3.89 1.41 0.37
C ILE A 10 -2.43 1.74 0.04
N GLU A 11 -2.23 2.39 -1.09
CA GLU A 11 -0.93 2.75 -1.63
C GLU A 11 -0.69 4.26 -1.55
N GLY A 12 0.56 4.66 -1.67
CA GLY A 12 0.96 6.08 -1.63
C GLY A 12 2.34 6.26 -1.03
N ASN A 13 2.88 7.45 -1.15
CA ASN A 13 4.21 7.80 -0.69
C ASN A 13 4.37 7.61 0.84
N ILE A 14 5.59 7.64 1.34
CA ILE A 14 5.88 7.75 2.78
C ILE A 14 5.33 9.12 3.22
N GLY A 15 4.51 9.15 4.27
CA GLY A 15 3.87 10.39 4.72
C GLY A 15 2.57 10.77 3.97
N ALA A 16 2.09 9.97 3.01
CA ALA A 16 0.85 10.25 2.26
C ALA A 16 -0.46 10.11 3.07
N GLY A 17 -0.40 9.64 4.33
CA GLY A 17 -1.59 9.51 5.18
C GLY A 17 -2.26 8.12 5.14
N LYS A 18 -1.63 7.10 4.56
CA LYS A 18 -2.19 5.74 4.46
C LYS A 18 -2.66 5.16 5.79
N SER A 19 -1.81 5.17 6.81
CA SER A 19 -2.14 4.63 8.15
C SER A 19 -3.31 5.38 8.77
N THR A 20 -3.38 6.70 8.59
CA THR A 20 -4.48 7.54 9.09
C THR A 20 -5.80 7.16 8.43
N VAL A 21 -5.81 7.05 7.09
CA VAL A 21 -7.02 6.62 6.36
C VAL A 21 -7.43 5.21 6.78
N LEU A 22 -6.49 4.27 6.89
CA LEU A 22 -6.78 2.90 7.32
C LEU A 22 -7.46 2.88 8.70
N GLU A 23 -6.94 3.63 9.67
CA GLU A 23 -7.51 3.70 11.03
C GLU A 23 -8.91 4.33 11.06
N HIS A 24 -9.14 5.39 10.29
CA HIS A 24 -10.45 6.02 10.21
C HIS A 24 -11.46 5.14 9.46
N LEU A 25 -11.02 4.45 8.41
CA LEU A 25 -11.86 3.51 7.66
C LEU A 25 -12.28 2.32 8.53
N GLU A 26 -11.36 1.76 9.32
CA GLU A 26 -11.66 0.69 10.28
C GLU A 26 -12.75 1.13 11.27
N LYS A 27 -12.63 2.32 11.85
CA LYS A 27 -13.63 2.89 12.77
C LYS A 27 -14.97 3.13 12.07
N HIS A 28 -14.95 3.68 10.85
CA HIS A 28 -16.12 3.97 10.06
C HIS A 28 -16.92 2.69 9.69
N MET A 29 -16.22 1.62 9.34
CA MET A 29 -16.80 0.33 8.96
C MET A 29 -17.15 -0.56 10.18
N ALA A 30 -16.63 -0.27 11.37
CA ALA A 30 -16.80 -1.10 12.56
C ALA A 30 -18.25 -1.33 12.98
N SER A 31 -19.16 -0.43 12.63
CA SER A 31 -20.60 -0.52 12.97
C SER A 31 -21.40 -1.41 12.02
N SER A 32 -20.93 -1.65 10.80
CA SER A 32 -21.73 -2.26 9.74
C SER A 32 -21.26 -3.66 9.28
N GLN A 33 -20.00 -4.07 9.47
CA GLN A 33 -19.45 -5.30 8.88
C GLN A 33 -18.36 -6.00 9.70
N LYS A 34 -18.44 -5.99 11.03
CA LYS A 34 -17.38 -6.46 11.96
C LYS A 34 -16.77 -7.84 11.71
N SER A 35 -17.42 -8.74 11.02
CA SER A 35 -16.97 -10.14 10.91
C SER A 35 -16.34 -10.51 9.56
N LYS A 36 -16.40 -9.64 8.58
CA LYS A 36 -16.04 -9.99 7.19
C LYS A 36 -14.90 -9.19 6.61
N VAL A 37 -14.55 -8.06 7.22
CA VAL A 37 -13.48 -7.16 6.76
C VAL A 37 -12.36 -7.15 7.79
N LEU A 38 -11.13 -7.37 7.32
CA LEU A 38 -9.92 -7.33 8.14
C LEU A 38 -9.02 -6.18 7.68
N PHE A 39 -8.50 -5.41 8.63
CA PHE A 39 -7.59 -4.29 8.39
C PHE A 39 -6.18 -4.67 8.83
N LEU A 40 -5.21 -4.54 7.94
CA LEU A 40 -3.82 -4.90 8.20
C LEU A 40 -2.93 -3.67 8.02
N LYS A 41 -2.32 -3.24 9.11
CA LYS A 41 -1.30 -2.17 9.10
C LYS A 41 0.04 -2.69 8.60
N GLU A 42 0.89 -1.78 8.16
CA GLU A 42 2.29 -2.09 7.86
C GLU A 42 2.98 -2.64 9.13
N PRO A 43 3.74 -3.75 9.05
CA PRO A 43 4.29 -4.46 10.22
C PRO A 43 5.54 -3.77 10.80
N LEU A 44 5.43 -2.50 11.14
CA LEU A 44 6.54 -1.68 11.65
C LEU A 44 7.06 -2.18 13.00
N ASP A 45 6.17 -2.66 13.86
CA ASP A 45 6.50 -3.28 15.16
C ASP A 45 7.39 -4.52 15.00
N ILE A 46 7.21 -5.27 13.91
CA ILE A 46 8.09 -6.39 13.55
C ILE A 46 9.44 -5.85 13.07
N TRP A 47 9.46 -4.78 12.27
CA TRP A 47 10.70 -4.22 11.74
C TRP A 47 11.56 -3.59 12.85
N GLU A 48 10.96 -3.02 13.88
CA GLU A 48 11.65 -2.47 15.06
C GLU A 48 12.37 -3.54 15.90
N GLN A 49 11.96 -4.82 15.77
CA GLN A 49 12.64 -5.93 16.44
C GLN A 49 13.99 -6.28 15.78
N PHE A 50 14.20 -5.90 14.52
CA PHE A 50 15.45 -6.12 13.79
C PHE A 50 16.41 -4.96 14.05
N HIS A 51 17.24 -5.07 15.07
CA HIS A 51 18.26 -4.09 15.43
C HIS A 51 19.64 -4.73 15.57
N ASP A 52 20.69 -3.93 15.43
CA ASP A 52 22.05 -4.38 15.68
C ASP A 52 22.41 -4.35 17.19
N GLU A 53 23.64 -4.73 17.50
CA GLU A 53 24.19 -4.74 18.86
C GLU A 53 24.21 -3.35 19.54
N ASN A 54 24.12 -2.28 18.78
CA ASN A 54 24.06 -0.89 19.26
C ASN A 54 22.62 -0.36 19.36
N GLY A 55 21.61 -1.20 19.06
CA GLY A 55 20.20 -0.84 19.10
C GLY A 55 19.69 -0.08 17.87
N HIS A 56 20.48 0.08 16.78
CA HIS A 56 19.99 0.70 15.55
C HIS A 56 19.11 -0.27 14.78
N THR A 57 17.91 0.18 14.42
CA THR A 57 16.96 -0.63 13.65
C THR A 57 17.42 -0.80 12.20
N ILE A 58 16.87 -1.81 11.53
CA ILE A 58 17.14 -2.03 10.09
C ILE A 58 16.68 -0.85 9.24
N LEU A 59 15.61 -0.15 9.62
CA LEU A 59 15.11 1.04 8.94
C LEU A 59 16.09 2.21 9.05
N GLU A 60 16.62 2.49 10.24
CA GLU A 60 17.67 3.50 10.45
C GLU A 60 18.93 3.19 9.64
N LYS A 61 19.35 1.93 9.63
CA LYS A 61 20.52 1.49 8.85
C LYS A 61 20.29 1.62 7.35
N PHE A 62 19.09 1.32 6.88
CA PHE A 62 18.73 1.49 5.49
C PHE A 62 18.85 2.96 5.03
N TYR A 63 18.21 3.89 5.76
CA TYR A 63 18.29 5.31 5.38
C TYR A 63 19.71 5.88 5.53
N LYS A 64 20.49 5.41 6.50
CA LYS A 64 21.88 5.85 6.71
C LYS A 64 22.84 5.31 5.64
N ASN A 65 22.62 4.09 5.14
CA ASN A 65 23.50 3.44 4.15
C ASN A 65 22.69 2.47 3.27
N GLN A 66 21.98 3.03 2.29
CA GLN A 66 21.16 2.25 1.37
C GLN A 66 21.97 1.21 0.60
N LYS A 67 23.16 1.58 0.11
CA LYS A 67 24.01 0.64 -0.65
C LYS A 67 24.30 -0.66 0.11
N ARG A 68 24.40 -0.60 1.44
CA ARG A 68 24.67 -1.79 2.26
C ARG A 68 23.42 -2.53 2.67
N TYR A 69 22.31 -1.83 2.93
CA TYR A 69 21.15 -2.40 3.61
C TYR A 69 19.88 -2.48 2.74
N ALA A 70 19.88 -1.94 1.51
CA ALA A 70 18.69 -1.90 0.67
C ALA A 70 18.11 -3.30 0.41
N PHE A 71 18.93 -4.23 -0.09
CA PHE A 71 18.47 -5.58 -0.37
C PHE A 71 17.94 -6.28 0.89
N THR A 72 18.70 -6.22 1.98
CA THR A 72 18.30 -6.82 3.27
C THR A 72 16.98 -6.26 3.75
N PHE A 73 16.81 -4.92 3.70
CA PHE A 73 15.59 -4.26 4.11
C PHE A 73 14.40 -4.65 3.23
N GLN A 74 14.57 -4.65 1.91
CA GLN A 74 13.48 -5.00 0.98
C GLN A 74 13.03 -6.46 1.11
N VAL A 75 13.96 -7.39 1.31
CA VAL A 75 13.63 -8.81 1.57
C VAL A 75 12.88 -8.94 2.90
N MET A 76 13.33 -8.27 3.95
CA MET A 76 12.67 -8.27 5.26
C MET A 76 11.25 -7.68 5.16
N ALA A 77 11.09 -6.52 4.51
CA ALA A 77 9.78 -5.87 4.31
C ALA A 77 8.81 -6.79 3.55
N TYR A 78 9.26 -7.40 2.45
CA TYR A 78 8.47 -8.34 1.67
C TYR A 78 8.04 -9.57 2.47
N ILE A 79 8.98 -10.25 3.15
CA ILE A 79 8.70 -11.48 3.90
C ILE A 79 7.75 -11.22 5.07
N THR A 80 7.94 -10.12 5.80
CA THR A 80 7.09 -9.78 6.95
C THR A 80 5.67 -9.43 6.51
N ARG A 81 5.49 -8.71 5.40
CA ARG A 81 4.19 -8.40 4.81
C ARG A 81 3.49 -9.65 4.28
N LEU A 82 4.24 -10.53 3.58
CA LEU A 82 3.72 -11.82 3.13
C LEU A 82 3.27 -12.69 4.30
N SER A 83 4.08 -12.76 5.37
CA SER A 83 3.73 -13.50 6.58
C SER A 83 2.48 -12.97 7.27
N LEU A 84 2.35 -11.64 7.34
CA LEU A 84 1.17 -10.97 7.87
C LEU A 84 -0.09 -11.37 7.11
N LEU A 85 -0.08 -11.28 5.78
CA LEU A 85 -1.20 -11.68 4.91
C LEU A 85 -1.54 -13.17 5.06
N LYS A 86 -0.53 -14.03 4.98
CA LYS A 86 -0.70 -15.48 5.11
C LYS A 86 -1.33 -15.88 6.45
N ASN A 87 -0.84 -15.29 7.53
CA ASN A 87 -1.37 -15.56 8.87
C ASN A 87 -2.80 -15.02 9.00
N ALA A 88 -3.06 -13.80 8.52
CA ALA A 88 -4.38 -13.19 8.56
C ALA A 88 -5.44 -14.07 7.86
N ILE A 89 -5.16 -14.59 6.67
CA ILE A 89 -6.06 -15.49 5.92
C ILE A 89 -6.26 -16.80 6.68
N ARG A 90 -5.19 -17.40 7.21
CA ARG A 90 -5.26 -18.67 7.94
C ARG A 90 -6.06 -18.58 9.23
N GLU A 91 -5.91 -17.49 9.96
CA GLU A 91 -6.54 -17.29 11.26
C GLU A 91 -8.00 -16.78 11.14
N ASN A 92 -8.37 -16.25 9.98
CA ASN A 92 -9.69 -15.71 9.71
C ASN A 92 -10.34 -16.40 8.48
N PRO A 93 -10.73 -17.69 8.56
CA PRO A 93 -11.20 -18.44 7.40
C PRO A 93 -12.50 -17.91 6.78
N ASN A 94 -13.23 -17.06 7.49
CA ASN A 94 -14.49 -16.46 7.03
C ASN A 94 -14.31 -15.00 6.58
N VAL A 95 -13.08 -14.48 6.50
CA VAL A 95 -12.83 -13.13 6.01
C VAL A 95 -13.16 -13.07 4.51
N GLU A 96 -13.89 -12.04 4.12
CA GLU A 96 -14.27 -11.81 2.72
C GLU A 96 -13.42 -10.73 2.07
N ILE A 97 -13.01 -9.72 2.85
CA ILE A 97 -12.22 -8.58 2.39
C ILE A 97 -11.04 -8.34 3.35
N ILE A 98 -9.86 -8.15 2.80
CA ILE A 98 -8.69 -7.69 3.53
C ILE A 98 -8.28 -6.33 2.97
N ILE A 99 -8.20 -5.33 3.83
CA ILE A 99 -7.67 -4.00 3.50
C ILE A 99 -6.30 -3.87 4.13
N ILE A 100 -5.27 -3.74 3.31
CA ILE A 100 -3.88 -3.73 3.76
C ILE A 100 -3.20 -2.38 3.46
N GLU A 101 -2.45 -1.88 4.44
CA GLU A 101 -1.53 -0.77 4.19
C GLU A 101 -0.31 -1.29 3.44
N ARG A 102 -0.18 -0.91 2.18
CA ARG A 102 0.86 -1.28 1.22
C ARG A 102 0.86 -2.78 0.88
N SER A 103 0.91 -3.06 -0.39
CA SER A 103 0.92 -4.43 -0.94
C SER A 103 2.32 -4.94 -1.25
N LEU A 104 2.43 -6.25 -1.51
CA LEU A 104 3.63 -6.86 -2.09
C LEU A 104 3.97 -6.29 -3.47
N CYS A 105 2.96 -5.84 -4.23
CA CYS A 105 3.16 -5.18 -5.51
C CYS A 105 3.90 -3.84 -5.35
N ALA A 106 3.62 -3.07 -4.28
CA ALA A 106 4.32 -1.84 -3.99
C ALA A 106 5.80 -2.07 -3.65
N ASP A 107 6.10 -3.11 -2.86
CA ASP A 107 7.49 -3.46 -2.52
C ASP A 107 8.33 -3.67 -3.80
N LYS A 108 7.78 -4.34 -4.81
CA LYS A 108 8.45 -4.56 -6.09
C LYS A 108 8.43 -3.31 -6.98
N ASN A 109 7.23 -2.80 -7.28
CA ASN A 109 7.04 -1.81 -8.36
C ASN A 109 7.59 -0.43 -7.99
N ILE A 110 7.67 -0.13 -6.72
CA ILE A 110 8.18 1.16 -6.23
C ILE A 110 9.60 0.98 -5.70
N PHE A 111 9.75 0.33 -4.56
CA PHE A 111 11.01 0.36 -3.81
C PHE A 111 12.09 -0.49 -4.45
N MET A 112 11.85 -1.74 -4.76
CA MET A 112 12.86 -2.62 -5.33
C MET A 112 13.27 -2.16 -6.74
N ASN A 113 12.31 -1.79 -7.60
CA ASN A 113 12.61 -1.26 -8.93
C ASN A 113 13.41 0.04 -8.86
N MET A 114 13.01 0.98 -7.99
CA MET A 114 13.73 2.24 -7.79
C MET A 114 15.17 2.01 -7.35
N LEU A 115 15.38 1.20 -6.32
CA LEU A 115 16.70 0.91 -5.78
C LEU A 115 17.61 0.18 -6.79
N HIS A 116 17.03 -0.68 -7.62
CA HIS A 116 17.76 -1.33 -8.70
C HIS A 116 18.13 -0.35 -9.83
N HIS A 117 17.20 0.49 -10.28
CA HIS A 117 17.48 1.49 -11.32
C HIS A 117 18.50 2.55 -10.85
N ASP A 118 18.54 2.85 -9.55
CA ASP A 118 19.55 3.71 -8.96
C ASP A 118 20.93 3.03 -8.78
N GLY A 119 21.08 1.76 -9.15
CA GLY A 119 22.30 0.98 -8.98
C GLY A 119 22.67 0.70 -7.52
N ILE A 120 21.69 0.80 -6.61
CA ILE A 120 21.86 0.52 -5.18
C ILE A 120 21.71 -0.98 -4.91
N VAL A 121 20.74 -1.63 -5.57
CA VAL A 121 20.53 -3.07 -5.57
C VAL A 121 21.16 -3.64 -6.84
N GLU A 122 22.02 -4.65 -6.71
CA GLU A 122 22.70 -5.28 -7.83
C GLU A 122 21.73 -6.16 -8.66
N SER A 123 22.07 -6.40 -9.93
CA SER A 123 21.24 -7.19 -10.85
C SER A 123 21.00 -8.63 -10.36
N MET A 124 21.98 -9.22 -9.66
CA MET A 124 21.84 -10.56 -9.06
C MET A 124 20.83 -10.53 -7.90
N GLU A 125 20.94 -9.57 -7.00
CA GLU A 125 20.02 -9.37 -5.88
C GLU A 125 18.58 -9.11 -6.39
N PHE A 126 18.46 -8.27 -7.42
CA PHE A 126 17.17 -7.98 -8.07
C PHE A 126 16.55 -9.23 -8.70
N SER A 127 17.36 -10.08 -9.34
CA SER A 127 16.90 -11.34 -9.92
C SER A 127 16.42 -12.33 -8.86
N ILE A 128 17.12 -12.42 -7.72
CA ILE A 128 16.74 -13.26 -6.58
C ILE A 128 15.41 -12.76 -6.01
N TYR A 129 15.28 -11.44 -5.78
CA TYR A 129 14.05 -10.85 -5.27
C TYR A 129 12.85 -11.12 -6.21
N ASN A 130 13.03 -10.94 -7.53
CA ASN A 130 11.98 -11.20 -8.51
C ASN A 130 11.56 -12.68 -8.53
N LYS A 131 12.49 -13.62 -8.31
CA LYS A 131 12.14 -15.04 -8.18
C LYS A 131 11.25 -15.30 -6.97
N TRP A 132 11.55 -14.71 -5.83
CA TRP A 132 10.70 -14.76 -4.63
C TRP A 132 9.34 -14.12 -4.86
N TYR A 133 9.32 -12.92 -5.43
CA TYR A 133 8.08 -12.22 -5.74
C TYR A 133 7.15 -13.06 -6.63
N SER A 134 7.68 -13.58 -7.73
CA SER A 134 6.90 -14.38 -8.70
C SER A 134 6.34 -15.69 -8.11
N GLU A 135 6.99 -16.24 -7.09
CA GLU A 135 6.56 -17.48 -6.43
C GLU A 135 5.26 -17.31 -5.65
N PHE A 136 5.06 -16.14 -5.03
CA PHE A 136 3.95 -15.94 -4.10
C PHE A 136 2.89 -14.97 -4.60
N ILE A 137 3.21 -14.08 -5.55
CA ILE A 137 2.30 -12.97 -5.90
C ILE A 137 0.94 -13.45 -6.41
N GLN A 138 0.87 -14.62 -7.07
CA GLN A 138 -0.37 -15.15 -7.62
C GLN A 138 -1.42 -15.42 -6.54
N ASP A 139 -1.00 -15.85 -5.36
CA ASP A 139 -1.89 -16.13 -4.23
C ASP A 139 -2.31 -14.86 -3.46
N TYR A 140 -1.50 -13.78 -3.58
CA TYR A 140 -1.65 -12.56 -2.77
C TYR A 140 -1.75 -11.28 -3.64
N ARG A 141 -2.18 -11.41 -4.89
CA ARG A 141 -2.39 -10.25 -5.77
C ARG A 141 -3.52 -9.37 -5.25
N VAL A 142 -3.39 -8.07 -5.49
CA VAL A 142 -4.44 -7.10 -5.17
C VAL A 142 -5.59 -7.19 -6.18
N ASP A 143 -6.81 -6.97 -5.69
CA ASP A 143 -8.03 -6.91 -6.50
C ASP A 143 -8.48 -5.48 -6.74
N ALA A 144 -8.03 -4.53 -5.90
CA ALA A 144 -8.29 -3.10 -6.02
C ALA A 144 -7.24 -2.30 -5.26
N VAL A 145 -7.01 -1.06 -5.68
CA VAL A 145 -6.05 -0.15 -5.05
C VAL A 145 -6.73 1.16 -4.68
N ILE A 146 -6.47 1.63 -3.47
CA ILE A 146 -6.76 3.00 -3.01
C ILE A 146 -5.44 3.75 -3.01
N TYR A 147 -5.29 4.71 -3.92
CA TYR A 147 -4.05 5.48 -4.06
C TYR A 147 -4.17 6.85 -3.41
N MET A 148 -3.46 7.00 -2.28
CA MET A 148 -3.28 8.28 -1.58
C MET A 148 -2.22 9.10 -2.29
N ASP A 149 -2.65 9.96 -3.19
CA ASP A 149 -1.78 10.74 -4.07
C ASP A 149 -1.41 12.08 -3.43
N SER A 150 -0.24 12.13 -2.80
CA SER A 150 0.31 13.34 -2.16
C SER A 150 1.60 13.78 -2.83
N ASP A 151 1.84 15.07 -2.84
CA ASP A 151 3.07 15.67 -3.31
C ASP A 151 4.23 15.38 -2.34
N PRO A 152 5.45 15.27 -2.85
CA PRO A 152 6.63 14.98 -2.03
C PRO A 152 6.85 15.98 -0.89
N GLU A 153 6.55 17.25 -1.12
CA GLU A 153 6.67 18.34 -0.13
C GLU A 153 5.65 18.16 1.02
N THR A 154 4.42 17.83 0.69
CA THR A 154 3.37 17.49 1.68
C THR A 154 3.78 16.28 2.50
N CYS A 155 4.29 15.24 1.84
CA CYS A 155 4.80 14.04 2.50
C CYS A 155 5.96 14.36 3.46
N ALA A 156 6.95 15.15 3.02
CA ALA A 156 8.09 15.56 3.85
C ALA A 156 7.64 16.34 5.10
N ASN A 157 6.70 17.26 4.96
CA ASN A 157 6.13 18.01 6.08
C ASN A 157 5.45 17.08 7.10
N ARG A 158 4.68 16.09 6.63
CA ARG A 158 3.99 15.11 7.49
C ARG A 158 4.97 14.17 8.19
N ILE A 159 6.04 13.73 7.51
CA ILE A 159 7.11 12.92 8.09
C ILE A 159 7.78 13.69 9.23
N ASN A 160 8.12 14.96 9.02
CA ASN A 160 8.74 15.82 10.03
C ASN A 160 7.81 16.04 11.23
N LYS A 161 6.51 16.29 11.02
CA LYS A 161 5.52 16.44 12.10
C LYS A 161 5.37 15.15 12.92
N ARG A 162 5.36 13.98 12.24
CA ARG A 162 5.21 12.66 12.88
C ARG A 162 6.44 12.29 13.69
N ASN A 163 7.63 12.71 13.28
CA ASN A 163 8.92 12.49 13.94
C ASN A 163 9.18 11.04 14.38
N ARG A 164 8.88 10.08 13.50
CA ARG A 164 9.17 8.67 13.76
C ARG A 164 10.67 8.40 13.72
N THR A 165 11.18 7.61 14.68
CA THR A 165 12.58 7.16 14.72
C THR A 165 12.97 6.49 13.41
N GLY A 166 14.12 6.90 12.84
CA GLY A 166 14.65 6.39 11.58
C GLY A 166 14.14 7.09 10.31
N GLU A 167 13.05 7.86 10.37
CA GLU A 167 12.49 8.55 9.18
C GLU A 167 12.93 10.02 9.05
N GLY A 168 13.46 10.64 10.09
CA GLY A 168 13.79 12.08 10.11
C GLY A 168 14.90 12.53 9.14
N GLY A 169 15.49 11.61 8.38
CA GLY A 169 16.53 11.88 7.39
C GLY A 169 16.16 11.51 5.95
N ILE A 170 14.87 11.24 5.66
CA ILE A 170 14.44 10.86 4.30
C ILE A 170 14.60 12.06 3.36
N PRO A 171 15.50 12.00 2.35
CA PRO A 171 15.71 13.10 1.43
C PRO A 171 14.46 13.35 0.58
N ILE A 172 14.17 14.63 0.28
CA ILE A 172 13.06 15.00 -0.60
C ILE A 172 13.16 14.33 -1.98
N GLU A 173 14.37 14.17 -2.49
CA GLU A 173 14.62 13.50 -3.78
C GLU A 173 14.21 12.01 -3.76
N TYR A 174 14.32 11.35 -2.61
CA TYR A 174 13.82 9.99 -2.44
C TYR A 174 12.28 9.96 -2.52
N LEU A 175 11.60 10.91 -1.88
CA LEU A 175 10.14 11.04 -1.94
C LEU A 175 9.65 11.37 -3.35
N LYS A 176 10.37 12.22 -4.10
CA LYS A 176 10.08 12.50 -5.52
C LYS A 176 10.16 11.23 -6.35
N LYS A 177 11.24 10.46 -6.22
CA LYS A 177 11.36 9.17 -6.90
C LYS A 177 10.25 8.20 -6.53
N CYS A 178 9.91 8.07 -5.24
CA CYS A 178 8.78 7.25 -4.82
C CYS A 178 7.48 7.70 -5.49
N LYS A 179 7.22 9.01 -5.61
CA LYS A 179 6.05 9.56 -6.34
C LYS A 179 6.06 9.16 -7.80
N ASP A 180 7.21 9.29 -8.49
CA ASP A 180 7.37 8.93 -9.90
C ASP A 180 7.06 7.46 -10.15
N TYR A 181 7.52 6.56 -9.26
CA TYR A 181 7.25 5.13 -9.37
C TYR A 181 5.78 4.77 -9.09
N HIS A 182 5.13 5.46 -8.15
CA HIS A 182 3.68 5.33 -7.96
C HIS A 182 2.91 5.78 -9.21
N THR A 183 3.31 6.92 -9.80
CA THR A 183 2.70 7.46 -11.02
C THR A 183 2.84 6.49 -12.20
N LYS A 184 4.04 5.95 -12.41
CA LYS A 184 4.28 4.94 -13.45
C LYS A 184 3.40 3.72 -13.25
N TRP A 185 3.31 3.21 -12.03
CA TRP A 185 2.54 2.00 -11.75
C TRP A 185 1.03 2.26 -11.79
N LEU A 186 0.52 3.28 -11.08
CA LEU A 186 -0.90 3.44 -10.79
C LEU A 186 -1.62 4.43 -11.70
N ILE A 187 -0.91 5.25 -12.47
CA ILE A 187 -1.51 6.27 -13.33
C ILE A 187 -1.18 6.04 -14.82
N GLU A 188 0.08 5.80 -15.16
CA GLU A 188 0.49 5.67 -16.57
C GLU A 188 0.03 4.34 -17.19
N ASN A 189 -0.10 3.27 -16.39
CA ASN A 189 -0.60 1.95 -16.83
C ASN A 189 -2.14 1.87 -16.95
N ARG A 190 -2.83 3.00 -16.92
CA ARG A 190 -4.30 3.00 -17.04
C ARG A 190 -4.74 2.48 -18.41
N CYS A 191 -5.80 1.69 -18.39
CA CYS A 191 -6.43 1.13 -19.59
C CYS A 191 -7.90 1.56 -19.79
N THR A 192 -8.41 2.45 -18.91
CA THR A 192 -9.72 3.10 -19.03
C THR A 192 -9.59 4.61 -18.84
N ASP A 193 -10.62 5.36 -19.27
CA ASP A 193 -10.74 6.78 -18.98
C ASP A 193 -10.89 7.03 -17.49
N VAL A 194 -10.43 8.20 -17.05
CA VAL A 194 -10.58 8.64 -15.66
C VAL A 194 -12.00 9.14 -15.42
N GLN A 195 -12.66 8.57 -14.41
CA GLN A 195 -13.96 9.01 -13.94
C GLN A 195 -13.79 9.84 -12.68
N ASN A 196 -14.21 11.09 -12.70
CA ASN A 196 -14.22 11.93 -11.51
C ASN A 196 -15.42 11.57 -10.62
N VAL A 197 -15.15 11.21 -9.38
CA VAL A 197 -16.14 10.89 -8.34
C VAL A 197 -16.49 12.15 -7.54
N SER A 198 -15.46 12.94 -7.21
CA SER A 198 -15.60 14.26 -6.56
C SER A 198 -14.43 15.16 -6.92
N GLU A 199 -14.32 16.33 -6.30
CA GLU A 199 -13.19 17.25 -6.47
C GLU A 199 -11.84 16.58 -6.14
N TYR A 200 -11.81 15.71 -5.12
CA TYR A 200 -10.57 15.06 -4.62
C TYR A 200 -10.44 13.59 -5.02
N VAL A 201 -11.47 12.99 -5.62
CA VAL A 201 -11.53 11.55 -5.85
C VAL A 201 -11.81 11.25 -7.30
N SER A 202 -10.99 10.40 -7.88
CA SER A 202 -11.18 9.86 -9.23
C SER A 202 -10.93 8.35 -9.27
N MET A 203 -11.47 7.69 -10.29
CA MET A 203 -11.35 6.25 -10.48
C MET A 203 -10.95 5.93 -11.91
N HIS A 204 -10.13 4.90 -12.09
CA HIS A 204 -9.77 4.31 -13.38
C HIS A 204 -9.33 2.86 -13.18
N THR A 205 -9.17 2.12 -14.25
CA THR A 205 -8.61 0.76 -14.21
C THR A 205 -7.21 0.78 -14.79
N ILE A 206 -6.29 0.05 -14.18
CA ILE A 206 -4.96 -0.18 -14.72
C ILE A 206 -4.80 -1.63 -15.18
N GLU A 207 -3.85 -1.85 -16.10
CA GLU A 207 -3.39 -3.16 -16.48
C GLU A 207 -1.91 -3.30 -16.09
N HIS A 208 -1.62 -4.28 -15.24
CA HIS A 208 -0.28 -4.53 -14.76
C HIS A 208 -0.03 -6.04 -14.61
N GLU A 209 1.08 -6.55 -15.14
CA GLU A 209 1.45 -7.98 -15.10
C GLU A 209 0.31 -8.92 -15.58
N ASN A 210 -0.39 -8.54 -16.65
CA ASN A 210 -1.54 -9.26 -17.24
C ASN A 210 -2.82 -9.29 -16.36
N TYR A 211 -2.90 -8.44 -15.35
CA TYR A 211 -4.09 -8.28 -14.51
C TYR A 211 -4.66 -6.87 -14.64
N LYS A 212 -6.00 -6.81 -14.64
CA LYS A 212 -6.73 -5.54 -14.59
C LYS A 212 -7.37 -5.40 -13.21
N TYR A 213 -7.17 -4.23 -12.60
CA TYR A 213 -7.82 -3.90 -11.35
C TYR A 213 -8.08 -2.39 -11.25
N PRO A 214 -9.19 -2.01 -10.57
CA PRO A 214 -9.55 -0.62 -10.39
C PRO A 214 -8.63 0.07 -9.39
N VAL A 215 -8.43 1.36 -9.63
CA VAL A 215 -7.68 2.27 -8.75
C VAL A 215 -8.60 3.42 -8.39
N LEU A 216 -8.83 3.62 -7.10
CA LEU A 216 -9.44 4.83 -6.54
C LEU A 216 -8.31 5.78 -6.16
N ARG A 217 -8.14 6.86 -6.90
CA ARG A 217 -7.15 7.89 -6.61
C ARG A 217 -7.77 8.97 -5.74
N ILE A 218 -7.12 9.29 -4.63
CA ILE A 218 -7.49 10.36 -3.70
C ILE A 218 -6.38 11.40 -3.70
N ASP A 219 -6.70 12.64 -4.09
CA ASP A 219 -5.80 13.77 -3.87
C ASP A 219 -5.73 14.06 -2.37
N SER A 220 -4.62 13.68 -1.77
CA SER A 220 -4.40 13.75 -0.33
C SER A 220 -3.39 14.84 0.07
N ASN A 221 -3.28 15.91 -0.72
CA ASN A 221 -2.40 17.05 -0.43
C ASN A 221 -2.88 17.92 0.74
N THR A 222 -4.18 17.94 0.99
CA THR A 222 -4.76 18.71 2.08
C THR A 222 -4.79 17.91 3.38
N ASP A 223 -4.36 18.50 4.49
CA ASP A 223 -4.62 17.95 5.82
C ASP A 223 -6.11 18.07 6.11
N THR A 224 -6.76 16.97 6.45
CA THR A 224 -8.21 16.94 6.67
C THR A 224 -8.58 16.27 7.99
N GLU A 225 -9.74 16.65 8.51
CA GLU A 225 -10.39 15.98 9.62
C GLU A 225 -11.38 14.92 9.11
N TYR A 226 -11.61 13.90 9.90
CA TYR A 226 -12.48 12.76 9.57
C TYR A 226 -13.77 12.71 10.40
N GLY A 227 -14.01 13.72 11.24
CA GLY A 227 -15.07 13.68 12.24
C GLY A 227 -16.33 14.50 11.93
N GLY A 228 -16.38 15.23 10.82
CA GLY A 228 -17.53 16.06 10.45
C GLY A 228 -18.25 15.52 9.21
N PRO A 229 -19.59 15.60 9.14
CA PRO A 229 -20.37 15.06 8.02
C PRO A 229 -20.00 15.67 6.66
N ASP A 230 -19.49 16.90 6.65
CA ASP A 230 -19.10 17.63 5.43
C ASP A 230 -17.57 17.72 5.28
N SER A 231 -16.78 17.02 6.12
CA SER A 231 -15.33 17.07 6.03
C SER A 231 -14.83 16.32 4.79
N VAL A 232 -13.74 16.81 4.21
CA VAL A 232 -13.07 16.14 3.05
C VAL A 232 -12.69 14.70 3.41
N GLY A 233 -12.21 14.45 4.63
CA GLY A 233 -11.88 13.11 5.10
C GLY A 233 -13.09 12.18 5.17
N GLN A 234 -14.26 12.67 5.56
CA GLN A 234 -15.50 11.90 5.54
C GLN A 234 -15.91 11.53 4.11
N GLN A 235 -15.80 12.47 3.17
CA GLN A 235 -16.05 12.19 1.74
C GLN A 235 -15.09 11.12 1.18
N TRP A 236 -13.82 11.13 1.59
CA TRP A 236 -12.87 10.07 1.22
C TRP A 236 -13.31 8.70 1.75
N LEU A 237 -13.72 8.61 3.03
CA LEU A 237 -14.19 7.35 3.62
C LEU A 237 -15.41 6.81 2.90
N GLU A 238 -16.38 7.67 2.57
CA GLU A 238 -17.59 7.28 1.84
C GLU A 238 -17.26 6.78 0.42
N ALA A 239 -16.38 7.48 -0.30
CA ALA A 239 -15.92 7.06 -1.61
C ALA A 239 -15.18 5.71 -1.56
N ILE A 240 -14.33 5.50 -0.56
CA ILE A 240 -13.61 4.23 -0.34
C ILE A 240 -14.61 3.10 -0.06
N VAL A 241 -15.58 3.32 0.81
CA VAL A 241 -16.60 2.30 1.12
C VAL A 241 -17.44 1.94 -0.10
N ALA A 242 -17.85 2.94 -0.90
CA ALA A 242 -18.57 2.70 -2.15
C ALA A 242 -17.73 1.89 -3.15
N PHE A 243 -16.48 2.25 -3.33
CA PHE A 243 -15.53 1.56 -4.20
C PHE A 243 -15.31 0.09 -3.80
N ILE A 244 -15.16 -0.18 -2.50
CA ILE A 244 -14.98 -1.55 -1.98
C ILE A 244 -16.25 -2.38 -2.22
N LYS A 245 -17.43 -1.82 -1.98
CA LYS A 245 -18.72 -2.51 -2.22
C LYS A 245 -18.96 -2.83 -3.70
N GLU A 246 -18.61 -1.91 -4.59
CA GLU A 246 -18.69 -2.16 -6.04
C GLU A 246 -17.77 -3.33 -6.43
N ARG A 247 -16.54 -3.37 -5.92
CA ARG A 247 -15.59 -4.45 -6.18
C ARG A 247 -16.09 -5.79 -5.62
N GLU A 248 -16.67 -5.78 -4.43
CA GLU A 248 -17.29 -6.96 -3.83
C GLU A 248 -18.34 -7.55 -4.76
N LEU A 249 -19.27 -6.75 -5.28
CA LEU A 249 -20.31 -7.19 -6.20
C LEU A 249 -19.74 -7.80 -7.49
N VAL A 250 -18.70 -7.18 -8.08
CA VAL A 250 -18.07 -7.67 -9.31
C VAL A 250 -17.42 -9.04 -9.06
N VAL A 251 -16.62 -9.18 -8.03
CA VAL A 251 -15.91 -10.45 -7.72
C VAL A 251 -16.89 -11.58 -7.38
N PHE A 252 -18.01 -11.27 -6.70
CA PHE A 252 -19.03 -12.27 -6.43
C PHE A 252 -19.81 -12.66 -7.71
N SER A 253 -20.13 -11.72 -8.60
CA SER A 253 -20.83 -12.03 -9.86
C SER A 253 -19.98 -12.89 -10.79
N GLU A 254 -18.68 -12.61 -10.92
CA GLU A 254 -17.75 -13.42 -11.71
C GLU A 254 -17.63 -14.86 -11.18
N ALA A 255 -17.77 -15.08 -9.87
CA ALA A 255 -17.68 -16.41 -9.26
C ALA A 255 -18.94 -17.26 -9.49
N TYR A 256 -20.08 -16.68 -9.83
CA TYR A 256 -21.34 -17.40 -10.14
C TYR A 256 -21.62 -17.52 -11.63
N ALA A 257 -20.72 -17.03 -12.50
CA ALA A 257 -20.87 -17.10 -13.95
C ALA A 257 -20.29 -18.39 -14.58
N PHE A 258 -19.93 -19.40 -13.77
CA PHE A 258 -19.42 -20.70 -14.21
C PHE A 258 -20.21 -21.87 -13.62
#